data_835b35355be82087b3da9173993bfbe7
#
_entry.id   835b35355be82087b3da9173993bfbe7
#
_cell.length_a   1.000
_cell.length_b   1.000
_cell.length_c   1.000
_cell.angle_alpha   90.00
_cell.angle_beta   90.00
_cell.angle_gamma   90.00
#
_symmetry.space_group_name_H-M   'P 1'
#
loop_
_entity.id
_entity.type
_entity.pdbx_description
1 polymer ?
#
loop_
_entity_poly.entity_id
_entity_poly.type
_entity_poly.pdbx_seq_one_letter_code
_entity_poly.pdbx_strand_id
1 'polypeptide(L)'
;MIMHFTMNTLRTHMLRPWTILTLTVCLLTGPLFAAPMTEEDREHLLVHFEMTTLMVAEQVRGLSPAQLEYKVSPDRWSIREVVSHLAVAEPDYWRDLQKALKPTPDMKEKKSSATDADILWYGIDRVVHTKTGGGHEKVDTYKNLGEALGKFEALRATMIEYIKTTNDDMRAHSFGDREVIDCWQWMLEISTHAERHIQQIREIKNDPNFPRK
;
A
#
# COMPACT_ATOMS: atom_id res chain seq x y z
N MET A 1 86.79 -13.25 58.02
CA MET A 1 85.36 -12.97 58.00
C MET A 1 85.16 -12.03 56.82
N ILE A 2 84.76 -12.59 55.74
CA ILE A 2 84.90 -12.02 54.38
C ILE A 2 83.58 -11.44 53.98
N MET A 3 83.58 -10.14 53.64
CA MET A 3 82.44 -9.43 53.08
C MET A 3 82.47 -9.64 51.56
N HIS A 4 81.41 -10.15 50.98
CA HIS A 4 81.19 -10.18 49.52
C HIS A 4 80.25 -9.06 49.07
N PHE A 5 80.81 -8.18 48.28
CA PHE A 5 80.12 -7.15 47.55
C PHE A 5 79.52 -7.77 46.27
N THR A 6 78.22 -7.71 46.09
CA THR A 6 77.62 -8.06 44.79
C THR A 6 77.16 -6.81 44.02
N MET A 7 77.69 -6.65 42.82
CA MET A 7 77.40 -5.56 41.93
C MET A 7 75.97 -5.70 41.33
N ASN A 8 75.25 -4.62 41.41
CA ASN A 8 73.90 -4.49 40.91
C ASN A 8 73.97 -4.04 39.46
N THR A 9 73.57 -4.85 38.51
CA THR A 9 73.52 -4.54 37.08
C THR A 9 72.22 -3.81 36.75
N LEU A 10 72.35 -2.56 36.31
CA LEU A 10 71.23 -1.72 35.77
C LEU A 10 70.72 -2.35 34.47
N ARG A 11 69.50 -2.82 34.48
CA ARG A 11 68.76 -3.25 33.30
C ARG A 11 68.06 -2.02 32.66
N THR A 12 68.57 -1.55 31.55
CA THR A 12 67.94 -0.56 30.69
C THR A 12 66.70 -1.15 30.05
N HIS A 13 65.52 -0.66 30.43
CA HIS A 13 64.26 -0.95 29.74
C HIS A 13 64.18 -0.17 28.43
N MET A 14 64.37 -0.86 27.29
CA MET A 14 64.02 -0.32 26.00
C MET A 14 62.48 -0.16 25.90
N LEU A 15 62.02 1.05 25.77
CA LEU A 15 60.63 1.39 25.39
C LEU A 15 60.40 0.98 23.94
N ARG A 16 59.54 -0.03 23.74
CA ARG A 16 59.07 -0.40 22.44
C ARG A 16 58.09 0.69 21.94
N PRO A 17 58.25 1.22 20.71
CA PRO A 17 57.23 2.15 20.14
C PRO A 17 55.96 1.36 19.86
N TRP A 18 54.86 1.80 20.48
CA TRP A 18 53.52 1.33 20.14
C TRP A 18 53.14 1.97 18.80
N THR A 19 53.13 1.19 17.75
CA THR A 19 52.54 1.55 16.48
C THR A 19 51.02 1.61 16.67
N ILE A 20 50.48 2.83 16.77
CA ILE A 20 49.06 3.09 16.76
C ILE A 20 48.59 2.81 15.33
N LEU A 21 47.95 1.65 15.13
CA LEU A 21 47.28 1.30 13.89
C LEU A 21 45.97 2.11 13.86
N THR A 22 45.99 3.28 13.22
CA THR A 22 44.78 4.05 12.93
C THR A 22 43.96 3.32 11.90
N LEU A 23 42.89 2.61 12.37
CA LEU A 23 41.90 2.01 11.51
C LEU A 23 41.07 3.12 10.89
N THR A 24 41.42 3.53 9.66
CA THR A 24 40.60 4.47 8.87
C THR A 24 39.35 3.70 8.44
N VAL A 25 38.25 3.88 9.17
CA VAL A 25 36.92 3.45 8.74
C VAL A 25 36.50 4.36 7.60
N CYS A 26 36.74 3.95 6.37
CA CYS A 26 36.12 4.57 5.21
C CYS A 26 34.61 4.28 5.30
N LEU A 27 33.85 5.23 5.83
CA LEU A 27 32.40 5.29 5.63
C LEU A 27 32.18 5.46 4.12
N LEU A 28 31.93 4.37 3.45
CA LEU A 28 31.40 4.37 2.08
C LEU A 28 29.96 4.95 2.18
N THR A 29 29.87 6.29 2.13
CA THR A 29 28.63 6.96 1.82
C THR A 29 28.40 6.78 0.32
N GLY A 30 28.03 5.55 -0.08
CA GLY A 30 27.40 5.34 -1.37
C GLY A 30 26.11 6.18 -1.44
N PRO A 31 25.65 6.57 -2.64
CA PRO A 31 24.35 7.20 -2.75
C PRO A 31 23.34 6.30 -2.03
N LEU A 32 22.55 6.88 -1.13
CA LEU A 32 21.36 6.22 -0.57
C LEU A 32 20.43 5.97 -1.76
N PHE A 33 20.62 4.83 -2.44
CA PHE A 33 19.56 4.34 -3.31
C PHE A 33 18.38 4.01 -2.40
N ALA A 34 17.22 4.56 -2.72
CA ALA A 34 15.96 4.16 -2.13
C ALA A 34 15.94 2.63 -2.08
N ALA A 35 15.65 2.06 -0.91
CA ALA A 35 15.58 0.62 -0.79
C ALA A 35 14.31 0.15 -1.53
N PRO A 36 14.41 -0.84 -2.43
CA PRO A 36 13.22 -1.36 -3.08
C PRO A 36 12.25 -1.92 -2.03
N MET A 37 10.98 -1.95 -2.36
CA MET A 37 9.93 -2.59 -1.55
C MET A 37 10.39 -3.99 -1.11
N THR A 38 10.22 -4.32 0.18
CA THR A 38 10.60 -5.64 0.69
C THR A 38 9.77 -6.74 0.02
N GLU A 39 10.27 -7.97 0.02
CA GLU A 39 9.51 -9.09 -0.53
C GLU A 39 8.22 -9.35 0.26
N GLU A 40 8.25 -9.17 1.58
CA GLU A 40 7.07 -9.25 2.45
C GLU A 40 6.02 -8.20 2.09
N ASP A 41 6.43 -6.94 1.92
CA ASP A 41 5.53 -5.85 1.49
C ASP A 41 4.90 -6.15 0.11
N ARG A 42 5.72 -6.71 -0.81
CA ARG A 42 5.27 -7.10 -2.15
C ARG A 42 4.22 -8.20 -2.08
N GLU A 43 4.50 -9.27 -1.33
CA GLU A 43 3.61 -10.42 -1.18
C GLU A 43 2.27 -10.01 -0.54
N HIS A 44 2.29 -9.17 0.48
CA HIS A 44 1.08 -8.64 1.11
C HIS A 44 0.20 -7.88 0.11
N LEU A 45 0.79 -6.99 -0.70
CA LEU A 45 0.03 -6.28 -1.74
C LEU A 45 -0.53 -7.23 -2.79
N LEU A 46 0.29 -8.18 -3.28
CA LEU A 46 -0.14 -9.14 -4.31
C LEU A 46 -1.34 -9.95 -3.84
N VAL A 47 -1.22 -10.57 -2.66
CA VAL A 47 -2.30 -11.39 -2.08
C VAL A 47 -3.57 -10.56 -1.93
N HIS A 48 -3.47 -9.34 -1.41
CA HIS A 48 -4.63 -8.48 -1.18
C HIS A 48 -5.28 -8.03 -2.49
N PHE A 49 -4.49 -7.65 -3.49
CA PHE A 49 -4.99 -7.25 -4.81
C PHE A 49 -5.65 -8.39 -5.57
N GLU A 50 -5.00 -9.56 -5.61
CA GLU A 50 -5.55 -10.75 -6.27
C GLU A 50 -6.85 -11.20 -5.59
N MET A 51 -6.86 -11.26 -4.26
CA MET A 51 -8.04 -11.62 -3.48
C MET A 51 -9.21 -10.66 -3.75
N THR A 52 -9.01 -9.36 -3.60
CA THR A 52 -10.11 -8.38 -3.75
C THR A 52 -10.61 -8.29 -5.18
N THR A 53 -9.75 -8.47 -6.19
CA THR A 53 -10.15 -8.53 -7.60
C THR A 53 -11.07 -9.72 -7.86
N LEU A 54 -10.68 -10.91 -7.41
CA LEU A 54 -11.50 -12.12 -7.52
C LEU A 54 -12.82 -11.98 -6.76
N MET A 55 -12.80 -11.41 -5.56
CA MET A 55 -13.99 -11.23 -4.74
C MET A 55 -15.01 -10.30 -5.40
N VAL A 56 -14.59 -9.20 -6.05
CA VAL A 56 -15.52 -8.32 -6.81
C VAL A 56 -16.22 -9.12 -7.91
N ALA A 57 -15.46 -9.85 -8.73
CA ALA A 57 -16.02 -10.68 -9.79
C ALA A 57 -17.00 -11.75 -9.26
N GLU A 58 -16.65 -12.43 -8.15
CA GLU A 58 -17.51 -13.42 -7.51
C GLU A 58 -18.81 -12.81 -6.96
N GLN A 59 -18.76 -11.59 -6.42
CA GLN A 59 -19.97 -10.95 -5.89
C GLN A 59 -21.04 -10.72 -6.96
N VAL A 60 -20.66 -10.57 -8.21
CA VAL A 60 -21.59 -10.26 -9.32
C VAL A 60 -21.91 -11.45 -10.21
N ARG A 61 -21.20 -12.57 -10.04
CA ARG A 61 -21.35 -13.76 -10.87
C ARG A 61 -22.77 -14.31 -10.83
N GLY A 62 -23.39 -14.46 -11.99
CA GLY A 62 -24.70 -15.09 -12.18
C GLY A 62 -25.87 -14.32 -11.58
N LEU A 63 -25.71 -13.02 -11.26
CA LEU A 63 -26.80 -12.15 -10.87
C LEU A 63 -27.67 -11.81 -12.09
N SER A 64 -28.98 -11.77 -11.89
CA SER A 64 -29.93 -11.34 -12.90
C SER A 64 -29.91 -9.80 -13.08
N PRO A 65 -30.40 -9.26 -14.20
CA PRO A 65 -30.50 -7.81 -14.36
C PRO A 65 -31.27 -7.11 -13.23
N ALA A 66 -32.37 -7.75 -12.74
CA ALA A 66 -33.12 -7.21 -11.61
C ALA A 66 -32.29 -7.14 -10.32
N GLN A 67 -31.43 -8.13 -10.08
CA GLN A 67 -30.53 -8.15 -8.93
C GLN A 67 -29.43 -7.11 -9.04
N LEU A 68 -28.89 -6.90 -10.26
CA LEU A 68 -27.84 -5.92 -10.50
C LEU A 68 -28.31 -4.48 -10.34
N GLU A 69 -29.57 -4.18 -10.70
CA GLU A 69 -30.15 -2.84 -10.61
C GLU A 69 -30.93 -2.59 -9.32
N TYR A 70 -31.02 -3.59 -8.44
CA TYR A 70 -31.74 -3.44 -7.16
C TYR A 70 -31.07 -2.38 -6.29
N LYS A 71 -31.89 -1.49 -5.73
CA LYS A 71 -31.48 -0.48 -4.73
C LYS A 71 -32.24 -0.69 -3.44
N VAL A 72 -31.54 -0.76 -2.32
CA VAL A 72 -32.11 -0.84 -0.98
C VAL A 72 -33.02 0.37 -0.69
N SER A 73 -32.62 1.54 -1.21
CA SER A 73 -33.41 2.77 -1.22
C SER A 73 -33.00 3.66 -2.42
N PRO A 74 -33.80 4.65 -2.84
CA PRO A 74 -33.53 5.45 -4.03
C PRO A 74 -32.21 6.21 -4.02
N ASP A 75 -31.70 6.55 -2.85
CA ASP A 75 -30.44 7.28 -2.62
C ASP A 75 -29.24 6.35 -2.45
N ARG A 76 -29.41 5.03 -2.51
CA ARG A 76 -28.34 4.03 -2.41
C ARG A 76 -27.99 3.49 -3.78
N TRP A 77 -26.72 3.10 -3.92
CA TRP A 77 -26.26 2.49 -5.15
C TRP A 77 -26.74 1.05 -5.32
N SER A 78 -27.01 0.66 -6.57
CA SER A 78 -27.18 -0.71 -6.97
C SER A 78 -25.83 -1.43 -7.05
N ILE A 79 -25.86 -2.76 -7.20
CA ILE A 79 -24.64 -3.56 -7.38
C ILE A 79 -23.88 -3.12 -8.64
N ARG A 80 -24.58 -2.88 -9.77
CA ARG A 80 -23.96 -2.37 -10.99
C ARG A 80 -23.28 -1.03 -10.77
N GLU A 81 -23.94 -0.11 -10.05
CA GLU A 81 -23.40 1.23 -9.75
C GLU A 81 -22.15 1.14 -8.85
N VAL A 82 -22.10 0.19 -7.90
CA VAL A 82 -20.91 -0.05 -7.08
C VAL A 82 -19.73 -0.50 -7.94
N VAL A 83 -19.93 -1.43 -8.87
CA VAL A 83 -18.85 -1.87 -9.77
C VAL A 83 -18.44 -0.76 -10.73
N SER A 84 -19.40 0.02 -11.25
CA SER A 84 -19.11 1.20 -12.07
C SER A 84 -18.27 2.23 -11.31
N HIS A 85 -18.57 2.45 -10.03
CA HIS A 85 -17.78 3.33 -9.17
C HIS A 85 -16.32 2.86 -9.04
N LEU A 86 -16.08 1.59 -8.79
CA LEU A 86 -14.71 1.05 -8.72
C LEU A 86 -13.94 1.30 -10.03
N ALA A 87 -14.58 1.06 -11.17
CA ALA A 87 -13.99 1.28 -12.49
C ALA A 87 -13.71 2.77 -12.81
N VAL A 88 -14.43 3.70 -12.16
CA VAL A 88 -14.24 5.16 -12.32
C VAL A 88 -13.20 5.69 -11.34
N ALA A 89 -13.21 5.26 -10.09
CA ALA A 89 -12.38 5.83 -9.03
C ALA A 89 -10.93 5.34 -9.08
N GLU A 90 -10.72 4.04 -9.29
CA GLU A 90 -9.37 3.45 -9.19
C GLU A 90 -8.37 3.97 -10.25
N PRO A 91 -8.75 4.33 -11.50
CA PRO A 91 -7.83 4.99 -12.42
C PRO A 91 -7.26 6.31 -11.88
N ASP A 92 -8.05 7.08 -11.13
CA ASP A 92 -7.62 8.33 -10.52
C ASP A 92 -6.65 8.05 -9.37
N TYR A 93 -6.97 7.09 -8.50
CA TYR A 93 -6.10 6.67 -7.41
C TYR A 93 -4.76 6.13 -7.91
N TRP A 94 -4.78 5.32 -8.96
CA TRP A 94 -3.57 4.84 -9.61
C TRP A 94 -2.71 5.96 -10.18
N ARG A 95 -3.33 6.91 -10.88
CA ARG A 95 -2.63 8.08 -11.42
C ARG A 95 -2.00 8.93 -10.32
N ASP A 96 -2.67 9.10 -9.19
CA ASP A 96 -2.18 9.91 -8.08
C ASP A 96 -1.03 9.21 -7.35
N LEU A 97 -1.07 7.88 -7.19
CA LEU A 97 0.08 7.09 -6.74
C LEU A 97 1.29 7.30 -7.64
N GLN A 98 1.11 7.16 -8.96
CA GLN A 98 2.21 7.33 -9.91
C GLN A 98 2.81 8.74 -9.90
N LYS A 99 2.02 9.76 -9.57
CA LYS A 99 2.54 11.12 -9.36
C LYS A 99 3.35 11.21 -8.06
N ALA A 100 2.86 10.62 -6.97
CA ALA A 100 3.52 10.64 -5.67
C ALA A 100 4.88 9.92 -5.68
N LEU A 101 5.02 8.88 -6.49
CA LEU A 101 6.28 8.15 -6.68
C LEU A 101 7.35 8.94 -7.47
N LYS A 102 6.97 10.03 -8.16
CA LYS A 102 7.95 10.87 -8.87
C LYS A 102 8.62 11.83 -7.90
N PRO A 103 9.95 11.78 -7.74
CA PRO A 103 10.66 12.72 -6.88
C PRO A 103 10.45 14.15 -7.37
N THR A 104 10.04 15.04 -6.48
CA THR A 104 10.01 16.48 -6.73
C THR A 104 11.05 17.16 -5.83
N PRO A 105 11.73 18.24 -6.29
CA PRO A 105 12.78 18.90 -5.52
C PRO A 105 12.38 19.40 -4.14
N ASP A 106 11.08 19.61 -3.92
CA ASP A 106 10.52 20.16 -2.68
C ASP A 106 9.80 19.12 -1.80
N MET A 107 9.82 17.83 -2.18
CA MET A 107 9.20 16.79 -1.37
C MET A 107 9.99 16.60 -0.07
N LYS A 108 9.41 17.09 1.02
CA LYS A 108 9.84 16.67 2.37
C LYS A 108 9.18 15.33 2.65
N GLU A 109 9.98 14.34 2.93
CA GLU A 109 9.47 13.06 3.47
C GLU A 109 8.62 13.35 4.71
N LYS A 110 7.35 12.99 4.64
CA LYS A 110 6.43 13.07 5.77
C LYS A 110 6.24 11.66 6.30
N LYS A 111 6.35 11.51 7.61
CA LYS A 111 6.06 10.23 8.24
C LYS A 111 4.57 9.93 8.15
N SER A 112 4.22 8.70 7.79
CA SER A 112 2.83 8.25 7.80
C SER A 112 2.17 8.47 9.17
N SER A 113 0.95 8.96 9.16
CA SER A 113 0.10 9.16 10.35
C SER A 113 -0.78 7.95 10.66
N ALA A 114 -0.91 7.00 9.72
CA ALA A 114 -1.68 5.78 9.86
C ALA A 114 -0.76 4.54 9.92
N THR A 115 -1.23 3.49 10.56
CA THR A 115 -0.60 2.16 10.50
C THR A 115 -1.20 1.36 9.33
N ASP A 116 -0.50 0.32 8.87
CA ASP A 116 -1.03 -0.60 7.85
C ASP A 116 -2.32 -1.29 8.32
N ALA A 117 -2.42 -1.54 9.63
CA ALA A 117 -3.64 -2.09 10.24
C ALA A 117 -4.82 -1.12 10.15
N ASP A 118 -4.60 0.20 10.27
CA ASP A 118 -5.66 1.19 10.11
C ASP A 118 -6.20 1.18 8.67
N ILE A 119 -5.32 1.04 7.67
CA ILE A 119 -5.70 0.94 6.26
C ILE A 119 -6.49 -0.34 6.00
N LEU A 120 -6.05 -1.48 6.54
CA LEU A 120 -6.79 -2.75 6.43
C LEU A 120 -8.16 -2.66 7.10
N TRP A 121 -8.22 -2.06 8.29
CA TRP A 121 -9.47 -1.89 9.03
C TRP A 121 -10.49 -1.06 8.25
N TYR A 122 -10.05 -0.02 7.54
CA TYR A 122 -10.91 0.79 6.68
C TYR A 122 -11.69 -0.05 5.65
N GLY A 123 -11.08 -1.07 5.05
CA GLY A 123 -11.74 -1.94 4.07
C GLY A 123 -12.90 -2.75 4.62
N ILE A 124 -12.84 -3.14 5.89
CA ILE A 124 -13.84 -3.99 6.53
C ILE A 124 -14.83 -3.23 7.41
N ASP A 125 -14.44 -2.07 7.93
CA ASP A 125 -15.32 -1.26 8.78
C ASP A 125 -16.34 -0.48 7.95
N ARG A 126 -17.60 -0.90 8.03
CA ARG A 126 -18.75 -0.26 7.37
C ARG A 126 -19.71 0.42 8.35
N VAL A 127 -19.33 0.55 9.63
CA VAL A 127 -20.14 1.24 10.64
C VAL A 127 -20.39 2.70 10.26
N VAL A 128 -19.34 3.36 9.76
CA VAL A 128 -19.45 4.72 9.24
C VAL A 128 -19.58 4.71 7.72
N HIS A 129 -20.71 5.24 7.23
CA HIS A 129 -20.95 5.43 5.80
C HIS A 129 -20.51 6.82 5.38
N THR A 130 -19.55 6.91 4.49
CA THR A 130 -19.10 8.16 3.88
C THR A 130 -19.78 8.38 2.54
N LYS A 131 -20.12 9.63 2.23
CA LYS A 131 -20.57 9.98 0.88
C LYS A 131 -19.37 10.14 -0.04
N THR A 132 -19.45 9.54 -1.22
CA THR A 132 -18.43 9.70 -2.27
C THR A 132 -18.46 11.14 -2.81
N GLY A 133 -17.30 11.68 -3.10
CA GLY A 133 -17.09 13.00 -3.70
C GLY A 133 -16.00 12.96 -4.78
N GLY A 134 -15.56 14.16 -5.23
CA GLY A 134 -14.43 14.27 -6.16
C GLY A 134 -14.70 13.81 -7.59
N GLY A 135 -15.98 13.63 -7.97
CA GLY A 135 -16.37 13.16 -9.32
C GLY A 135 -16.51 11.65 -9.42
N HIS A 136 -16.19 10.90 -8.35
CA HIS A 136 -16.33 9.44 -8.32
C HIS A 136 -17.77 8.97 -8.07
N GLU A 137 -18.69 9.89 -7.82
CA GLU A 137 -20.13 9.67 -7.74
C GLU A 137 -20.79 9.42 -9.11
N LYS A 138 -20.04 9.52 -10.22
CA LYS A 138 -20.53 9.30 -11.59
C LYS A 138 -20.70 7.80 -11.91
N VAL A 139 -21.50 7.11 -11.12
CA VAL A 139 -21.74 5.67 -11.21
C VAL A 139 -22.48 5.22 -12.48
N ASP A 140 -23.06 6.15 -13.24
CA ASP A 140 -23.70 5.89 -14.53
C ASP A 140 -22.75 5.94 -15.74
N THR A 141 -21.45 6.10 -15.50
CA THR A 141 -20.42 6.08 -16.57
C THR A 141 -20.48 4.78 -17.36
N TYR A 142 -20.61 3.66 -16.64
CA TYR A 142 -20.77 2.34 -17.24
C TYR A 142 -22.18 1.81 -16.96
N LYS A 143 -22.98 1.74 -18.02
CA LYS A 143 -24.37 1.20 -17.94
C LYS A 143 -24.41 -0.31 -18.02
N ASN A 144 -23.35 -0.94 -18.46
CA ASN A 144 -23.22 -2.39 -18.62
C ASN A 144 -22.21 -2.91 -17.60
N LEU A 145 -22.64 -3.87 -16.76
CA LEU A 145 -21.76 -4.50 -15.75
C LEU A 145 -20.52 -5.10 -16.39
N GLY A 146 -20.64 -5.79 -17.53
CA GLY A 146 -19.50 -6.43 -18.19
C GLY A 146 -18.43 -5.43 -18.60
N GLU A 147 -18.82 -4.24 -19.07
CA GLU A 147 -17.88 -3.16 -19.39
C GLU A 147 -17.20 -2.62 -18.14
N ALA A 148 -17.96 -2.30 -17.09
CA ALA A 148 -17.40 -1.81 -15.82
C ALA A 148 -16.44 -2.82 -15.19
N LEU A 149 -16.86 -4.08 -15.11
CA LEU A 149 -16.03 -5.14 -14.53
C LEU A 149 -14.75 -5.35 -15.36
N GLY A 150 -14.86 -5.38 -16.69
CA GLY A 150 -13.68 -5.52 -17.56
C GLY A 150 -12.70 -4.36 -17.43
N LYS A 151 -13.16 -3.11 -17.23
CA LYS A 151 -12.27 -1.96 -16.97
C LYS A 151 -11.59 -2.07 -15.62
N PHE A 152 -12.32 -2.45 -14.58
CA PHE A 152 -11.78 -2.70 -13.25
C PHE A 152 -10.70 -3.81 -13.29
N GLU A 153 -11.01 -4.97 -13.86
CA GLU A 153 -10.09 -6.11 -13.94
C GLU A 153 -8.83 -5.78 -14.76
N ALA A 154 -8.95 -5.07 -15.87
CA ALA A 154 -7.82 -4.67 -16.70
C ALA A 154 -6.87 -3.73 -15.95
N LEU A 155 -7.40 -2.77 -15.19
CA LEU A 155 -6.58 -1.89 -14.36
C LEU A 155 -5.92 -2.65 -13.22
N ARG A 156 -6.65 -3.56 -12.56
CA ARG A 156 -6.11 -4.41 -11.51
C ARG A 156 -4.97 -5.30 -12.00
N ALA A 157 -5.10 -5.87 -13.19
CA ALA A 157 -4.01 -6.61 -13.83
C ALA A 157 -2.76 -5.74 -14.03
N THR A 158 -2.94 -4.48 -14.44
CA THR A 158 -1.83 -3.51 -14.59
C THR A 158 -1.16 -3.21 -13.24
N MET A 159 -1.94 -3.00 -12.18
CA MET A 159 -1.41 -2.75 -10.84
C MET A 159 -0.68 -3.97 -10.27
N ILE A 160 -1.24 -5.17 -10.44
CA ILE A 160 -0.63 -6.43 -10.02
C ILE A 160 0.71 -6.64 -10.74
N GLU A 161 0.78 -6.39 -12.05
CA GLU A 161 2.05 -6.49 -12.78
C GLU A 161 3.08 -5.46 -12.31
N TYR A 162 2.64 -4.23 -12.03
CA TYR A 162 3.50 -3.22 -11.43
C TYR A 162 4.03 -3.67 -10.05
N ILE A 163 3.17 -4.19 -9.17
CA ILE A 163 3.62 -4.69 -7.85
C ILE A 163 4.66 -5.80 -8.03
N LYS A 164 4.49 -6.71 -9.00
CA LYS A 164 5.42 -7.81 -9.28
C LYS A 164 6.80 -7.33 -9.73
N THR A 165 6.86 -6.23 -10.45
CA THR A 165 8.05 -5.84 -11.21
C THR A 165 8.73 -4.56 -10.73
N THR A 166 8.05 -3.72 -9.92
CA THR A 166 8.61 -2.43 -9.52
C THR A 166 9.78 -2.56 -8.55
N ASN A 167 10.74 -1.64 -8.69
CA ASN A 167 11.82 -1.40 -7.75
C ASN A 167 11.65 -0.07 -7.00
N ASP A 168 10.49 0.57 -7.11
CA ASP A 168 10.21 1.82 -6.42
C ASP A 168 10.19 1.60 -4.90
N ASP A 169 10.81 2.51 -4.16
CA ASP A 169 10.70 2.55 -2.70
C ASP A 169 9.38 3.21 -2.28
N MET A 170 8.33 2.41 -2.27
CA MET A 170 6.98 2.91 -1.97
C MET A 170 6.84 3.40 -0.52
N ARG A 171 7.70 2.93 0.39
CA ARG A 171 7.70 3.35 1.80
C ARG A 171 8.39 4.70 2.01
N ALA A 172 9.32 5.07 1.14
CA ALA A 172 10.01 6.38 1.22
C ALA A 172 9.19 7.54 0.65
N HIS A 173 8.15 7.27 -0.12
CA HIS A 173 7.31 8.30 -0.73
C HIS A 173 6.00 8.46 0.02
N SER A 174 5.64 9.72 0.34
CA SER A 174 4.43 10.05 1.09
C SER A 174 3.32 10.59 0.18
N PHE A 175 2.09 10.30 0.56
CA PHE A 175 0.88 10.76 -0.09
C PHE A 175 -0.03 11.50 0.90
N GLY A 176 -0.72 12.53 0.44
CA GLY A 176 -1.69 13.30 1.23
C GLY A 176 -1.09 14.52 1.94
N ASP A 177 -1.99 15.44 2.31
CA ASP A 177 -1.64 16.68 3.00
C ASP A 177 -2.08 16.70 4.46
N ARG A 178 -3.27 16.19 4.76
CA ARG A 178 -3.85 16.16 6.11
C ARG A 178 -3.63 14.83 6.80
N GLU A 179 -4.01 13.76 6.11
CA GLU A 179 -3.71 12.39 6.50
C GLU A 179 -2.60 11.92 5.58
N VAL A 180 -1.39 11.82 6.13
CA VAL A 180 -0.22 11.40 5.38
C VAL A 180 -0.10 9.90 5.51
N ILE A 181 -0.03 9.21 4.38
CA ILE A 181 0.29 7.80 4.29
C ILE A 181 1.46 7.61 3.32
N ASP A 182 2.17 6.50 3.40
CA ASP A 182 3.18 6.19 2.39
C ASP A 182 2.55 5.60 1.12
N CYS A 183 3.30 5.55 0.02
CA CYS A 183 2.78 5.05 -1.26
C CYS A 183 2.43 3.56 -1.23
N TRP A 184 3.06 2.77 -0.36
CA TRP A 184 2.68 1.38 -0.13
C TRP A 184 1.30 1.30 0.55
N GLN A 185 1.07 2.11 1.57
CA GLN A 185 -0.22 2.24 2.25
C GLN A 185 -1.31 2.74 1.30
N TRP A 186 -0.98 3.70 0.42
CA TRP A 186 -1.93 4.16 -0.60
C TRP A 186 -2.28 3.04 -1.58
N MET A 187 -1.29 2.23 -1.99
CA MET A 187 -1.55 1.06 -2.81
C MET A 187 -2.46 0.06 -2.08
N LEU A 188 -2.20 -0.20 -0.81
CA LEU A 188 -3.06 -1.04 0.02
C LEU A 188 -4.47 -0.45 0.14
N GLU A 189 -4.61 0.88 0.29
CA GLU A 189 -5.90 1.57 0.38
C GLU A 189 -6.73 1.42 -0.91
N ILE A 190 -6.12 1.45 -2.09
CA ILE A 190 -6.81 1.13 -3.35
C ILE A 190 -7.44 -0.27 -3.28
N SER A 191 -6.73 -1.23 -2.72
CA SER A 191 -7.26 -2.59 -2.59
C SER A 191 -8.33 -2.71 -1.50
N THR A 192 -8.14 -2.07 -0.35
CA THR A 192 -9.14 -2.06 0.75
C THR A 192 -10.39 -1.27 0.38
N HIS A 193 -10.27 -0.27 -0.49
CA HIS A 193 -11.43 0.42 -1.07
C HIS A 193 -12.34 -0.55 -1.84
N ALA A 194 -11.77 -1.45 -2.64
CA ALA A 194 -12.57 -2.51 -3.29
C ALA A 194 -13.20 -3.45 -2.26
N GLU A 195 -12.46 -3.83 -1.20
CA GLU A 195 -13.01 -4.67 -0.12
C GLU A 195 -14.19 -3.99 0.57
N ARG A 196 -14.10 -2.69 0.85
CA ARG A 196 -15.20 -1.91 1.41
C ARG A 196 -16.45 -1.98 0.52
N HIS A 197 -16.28 -1.94 -0.80
CA HIS A 197 -17.37 -2.06 -1.76
C HIS A 197 -17.88 -3.50 -1.91
N ILE A 198 -17.06 -4.51 -1.71
CA ILE A 198 -17.49 -5.91 -1.57
C ILE A 198 -18.45 -6.06 -0.38
N GLN A 199 -18.13 -5.45 0.76
CA GLN A 199 -19.04 -5.45 1.91
C GLN A 199 -20.36 -4.71 1.58
N GLN A 200 -20.29 -3.59 0.86
CA GLN A 200 -21.50 -2.89 0.39
C GLN A 200 -22.38 -3.78 -0.52
N ILE A 201 -21.79 -4.52 -1.44
CA ILE A 201 -22.53 -5.47 -2.29
C ILE A 201 -23.18 -6.56 -1.42
N ARG A 202 -22.48 -7.07 -0.40
CA ARG A 202 -23.05 -8.05 0.56
C ARG A 202 -24.22 -7.47 1.34
N GLU A 203 -24.14 -6.21 1.78
CA GLU A 203 -25.25 -5.51 2.44
C GLU A 203 -26.48 -5.47 1.51
N ILE A 204 -26.29 -5.10 0.23
CA ILE A 204 -27.39 -5.07 -0.78
C ILE A 204 -28.01 -6.47 -0.95
N LYS A 205 -27.19 -7.52 -1.07
CA LYS A 205 -27.67 -8.90 -1.26
C LYS A 205 -28.37 -9.47 -0.04
N ASN A 206 -28.07 -8.94 1.14
CA ASN A 206 -28.69 -9.36 2.41
C ASN A 206 -29.99 -8.60 2.73
N ASP A 207 -30.39 -7.63 1.89
CA ASP A 207 -31.66 -6.94 2.07
C ASP A 207 -32.84 -7.94 1.95
N PRO A 208 -33.83 -7.91 2.86
CA PRO A 208 -34.99 -8.82 2.80
C PRO A 208 -35.78 -8.75 1.49
N ASN A 209 -35.74 -7.61 0.80
CA ASN A 209 -36.44 -7.38 -0.47
C ASN A 209 -35.54 -7.62 -1.71
N PHE A 210 -34.31 -8.09 -1.53
CA PHE A 210 -33.42 -8.38 -2.65
C PHE A 210 -34.07 -9.41 -3.59
N PRO A 211 -34.12 -9.14 -4.93
CA PRO A 211 -34.83 -9.99 -5.86
C PRO A 211 -34.34 -11.45 -5.82
N ARG A 212 -35.27 -12.37 -5.75
CA ARG A 212 -34.97 -13.81 -5.90
C ARG A 212 -34.71 -14.12 -7.37
N LYS A 213 -33.89 -15.15 -7.61
CA LYS A 213 -33.67 -15.68 -8.96
C LYS A 213 -34.95 -16.22 -9.55
#